data_4e232ef346c09bfb8304183159433adf
#
_entry.id   4e232ef346c09bfb8304183159433adf
#
_cell.length_a   1.000
_cell.length_b   1.000
_cell.length_c   1.000
_cell.angle_alpha   90.00
_cell.angle_beta   90.00
_cell.angle_gamma   90.00
#
_symmetry.space_group_name_H-M   'P 1'
#
loop_
_entity.id
_entity.type
_entity.pdbx_description
1 polymer ?
#
loop_
_entity_poly.entity_id
_entity_poly.type
_entity_poly.pdbx_seq_one_letter_code
_entity_poly.pdbx_strand_id
1 'polypeptide(L)'
;GAMTMSLFATAQAGETGSEQKDAAQEAIDARKEEAEKTGEYQKIIISFFDWTGAPAGIDRINEALSEHTRETLGVDVELMIIDSAAYSEDMKLMLSSGEQVDIFSTCGPGYMTCVNNGYTLDLEEDDLFQTYGEGIQEKVRAEYLDACRVGGVLYGVPPIKDYAIQTSAVCIGQEYLDAIGYDYDAAEKDDLGYAKVDWDEINKIFAQIHEAFPDKYVMAIQDNELTQGSTVDNIGGDYYGTLLDPVNSLKIENVYESDIFKEWCERAYEWNQNGYLSKDAMTDKTGASAKVKSGAYMAMMACCKPGYETQITGECGRSMKVFDVGESFMSSSSVSSFPWCINQNTDDPVAAMQVLDALY
;
A
#
# COMPACT_ATOMS: atom_id res chain seq x y z
N GLY A 1 -23.61 9.27 43.25
CA GLY A 1 -22.16 9.39 43.11
C GLY A 1 -21.66 9.09 41.70
N ALA A 2 -22.43 8.34 40.86
CA ALA A 2 -22.01 7.95 39.51
C ALA A 2 -22.44 8.95 38.39
N MET A 3 -23.39 9.83 38.69
CA MET A 3 -23.92 10.77 37.70
C MET A 3 -23.15 12.09 37.60
N THR A 4 -22.38 12.44 38.63
CA THR A 4 -21.54 13.67 38.66
C THR A 4 -20.20 13.50 38.00
N MET A 5 -19.63 12.28 37.93
CA MET A 5 -18.35 12.05 37.23
C MET A 5 -18.50 12.05 35.69
N SER A 6 -19.64 11.61 35.16
CA SER A 6 -19.90 11.60 33.70
C SER A 6 -20.08 13.00 33.11
N LEU A 7 -20.61 13.93 33.88
CA LEU A 7 -20.81 15.34 33.44
C LEU A 7 -19.52 16.15 33.45
N PHE A 8 -18.59 15.85 34.37
CA PHE A 8 -17.27 16.50 34.39
C PHE A 8 -16.35 15.98 33.29
N ALA A 9 -16.40 14.69 32.97
CA ALA A 9 -15.61 14.13 31.87
C ALA A 9 -16.07 14.63 30.49
N THR A 10 -17.38 14.78 30.27
CA THR A 10 -17.92 15.34 29.03
C THR A 10 -17.72 16.86 28.91
N ALA A 11 -17.70 17.62 30.00
CA ALA A 11 -17.41 19.05 29.96
C ALA A 11 -15.90 19.29 29.69
N GLN A 12 -15.02 18.52 30.28
CA GLN A 12 -13.57 18.64 30.09
C GLN A 12 -13.12 18.19 28.70
N ALA A 13 -13.75 17.15 28.14
CA ALA A 13 -13.52 16.73 26.75
C ALA A 13 -14.06 17.76 25.72
N GLY A 14 -15.13 18.48 26.05
CA GLY A 14 -15.66 19.56 25.21
C GLY A 14 -14.80 20.82 25.22
N GLU A 15 -14.18 21.18 26.35
CA GLU A 15 -13.29 22.34 26.45
C GLU A 15 -11.95 22.06 25.74
N THR A 16 -11.35 20.89 25.92
CA THR A 16 -10.11 20.49 25.21
C THR A 16 -10.29 20.42 23.71
N GLY A 17 -11.43 19.91 23.23
CA GLY A 17 -11.72 19.84 21.79
C GLY A 17 -11.91 21.21 21.12
N SER A 18 -12.44 22.22 21.85
CA SER A 18 -12.53 23.57 21.32
C SER A 18 -11.17 24.27 21.26
N GLU A 19 -10.35 24.10 22.28
CA GLU A 19 -8.98 24.65 22.32
C GLU A 19 -8.08 24.06 21.21
N GLN A 20 -8.22 22.77 20.92
CA GLN A 20 -7.48 22.11 19.81
C GLN A 20 -7.91 22.64 18.44
N LYS A 21 -9.22 22.82 18.20
CA LYS A 21 -9.73 23.42 16.96
C LYS A 21 -9.26 24.87 16.77
N ASP A 22 -9.23 25.63 17.85
CA ASP A 22 -8.75 27.01 17.83
C ASP A 22 -7.25 27.04 17.47
N ALA A 23 -6.42 26.18 18.08
CA ALA A 23 -5.01 26.06 17.79
C ALA A 23 -4.73 25.60 16.33
N ALA A 24 -5.52 24.65 15.83
CA ALA A 24 -5.40 24.21 14.44
C ALA A 24 -5.72 25.33 13.43
N GLN A 25 -6.76 26.13 13.71
CA GLN A 25 -7.12 27.27 12.87
C GLN A 25 -6.09 28.41 12.96
N GLU A 26 -5.59 28.69 14.16
CA GLU A 26 -4.54 29.73 14.36
C GLU A 26 -3.28 29.40 13.56
N ALA A 27 -2.86 28.14 13.49
CA ALA A 27 -1.71 27.71 12.69
C ALA A 27 -1.95 27.95 11.18
N ILE A 28 -3.15 27.66 10.68
CA ILE A 28 -3.54 27.93 9.28
C ILE A 28 -3.52 29.43 8.99
N ASP A 29 -4.14 30.24 9.86
CA ASP A 29 -4.23 31.68 9.70
C ASP A 29 -2.84 32.33 9.69
N ALA A 30 -1.93 31.90 10.57
CA ALA A 30 -0.54 32.35 10.62
C ALA A 30 0.22 32.07 9.32
N ARG A 31 0.05 30.87 8.73
CA ARG A 31 0.68 30.54 7.43
C ARG A 31 0.11 31.40 6.29
N LYS A 32 -1.20 31.61 6.26
CA LYS A 32 -1.81 32.47 5.25
C LYS A 32 -1.34 33.94 5.36
N GLU A 33 -1.23 34.44 6.58
CA GLU A 33 -0.70 35.80 6.82
C GLU A 33 0.77 35.91 6.38
N GLU A 34 1.58 34.89 6.62
CA GLU A 34 2.97 34.87 6.17
C GLU A 34 3.09 34.78 4.64
N ALA A 35 2.25 33.96 4.00
CA ALA A 35 2.19 33.88 2.55
C ALA A 35 1.73 35.21 1.89
N GLU A 36 0.80 35.94 2.51
CA GLU A 36 0.41 37.28 2.05
C GLU A 36 1.55 38.31 2.15
N LYS A 37 2.42 38.17 3.18
CA LYS A 37 3.57 39.08 3.38
C LYS A 37 4.73 38.78 2.42
N THR A 38 5.01 37.51 2.23
CA THR A 38 6.18 37.04 1.44
C THR A 38 5.86 36.87 -0.05
N GLY A 39 4.62 36.64 -0.40
CA GLY A 39 4.18 36.26 -1.74
C GLY A 39 4.44 34.78 -2.07
N GLU A 40 4.88 33.97 -1.10
CA GLU A 40 5.23 32.56 -1.27
C GLU A 40 4.53 31.70 -0.22
N TYR A 41 3.96 30.58 -0.65
CA TYR A 41 3.40 29.56 0.25
C TYR A 41 4.47 28.53 0.62
N GLN A 42 4.44 28.07 1.85
CA GLN A 42 5.25 26.95 2.27
C GLN A 42 4.86 25.69 1.49
N LYS A 43 5.85 24.93 1.01
CA LYS A 43 5.63 23.72 0.24
C LYS A 43 5.68 22.49 1.14
N ILE A 44 4.70 21.60 0.99
CA ILE A 44 4.66 20.25 1.58
C ILE A 44 4.72 19.24 0.43
N ILE A 45 5.71 18.37 0.45
CA ILE A 45 5.92 17.33 -0.56
C ILE A 45 5.44 15.98 -0.02
N ILE A 46 4.48 15.37 -0.73
CA ILE A 46 3.98 14.03 -0.45
C ILE A 46 4.59 13.08 -1.46
N SER A 47 5.44 12.15 -1.02
CA SER A 47 5.96 11.10 -1.88
C SER A 47 5.02 9.90 -1.91
N PHE A 48 4.66 9.51 -3.13
CA PHE A 48 3.77 8.39 -3.40
C PHE A 48 4.31 7.52 -4.53
N PHE A 49 3.91 6.27 -4.56
CA PHE A 49 4.28 5.36 -5.64
C PHE A 49 3.08 5.07 -6.55
N ASP A 50 3.37 4.81 -7.82
CA ASP A 50 2.38 4.36 -8.80
C ASP A 50 2.87 3.09 -9.50
N TRP A 51 1.97 2.13 -9.68
CA TRP A 51 2.26 0.85 -10.35
C TRP A 51 2.46 0.98 -11.86
N THR A 52 2.00 2.08 -12.44
CA THR A 52 2.03 2.35 -13.88
C THR A 52 2.91 3.53 -14.26
N GLY A 53 3.60 4.14 -13.27
CA GLY A 53 4.37 5.37 -13.40
C GLY A 53 3.49 6.63 -13.26
N ALA A 54 4.13 7.79 -13.17
CA ALA A 54 3.43 9.05 -12.94
C ALA A 54 2.34 9.29 -13.99
N PRO A 55 1.08 9.61 -13.58
CA PRO A 55 -0.01 9.86 -14.51
C PRO A 55 0.27 11.09 -15.39
N ALA A 56 -0.12 11.03 -16.66
CA ALA A 56 0.12 12.11 -17.63
C ALA A 56 -0.49 13.48 -17.24
N GLY A 57 -1.36 13.51 -16.23
CA GLY A 57 -1.99 14.73 -15.71
C GLY A 57 -1.43 15.22 -14.39
N ILE A 58 -0.27 14.74 -13.92
CA ILE A 58 0.24 15.03 -12.58
C ILE A 58 0.42 16.53 -12.32
N ASP A 59 0.93 17.28 -13.30
CA ASP A 59 1.11 18.74 -13.14
C ASP A 59 -0.23 19.45 -12.87
N ARG A 60 -1.28 19.05 -13.59
CA ARG A 60 -2.62 19.61 -13.41
C ARG A 60 -3.24 19.18 -12.07
N ILE A 61 -2.93 17.97 -11.60
CA ILE A 61 -3.35 17.50 -10.28
C ILE A 61 -2.65 18.33 -9.20
N ASN A 62 -1.35 18.53 -9.31
CA ASN A 62 -0.57 19.34 -8.37
C ASN A 62 -1.04 20.79 -8.34
N GLU A 63 -1.34 21.39 -9.50
CA GLU A 63 -1.90 22.75 -9.56
C GLU A 63 -3.24 22.85 -8.83
N ALA A 64 -4.17 21.94 -9.09
CA ALA A 64 -5.49 21.94 -8.44
C ALA A 64 -5.39 21.63 -6.92
N LEU A 65 -4.47 20.75 -6.54
CA LEU A 65 -4.23 20.42 -5.14
C LEU A 65 -3.66 21.64 -4.40
N SER A 66 -2.63 22.30 -4.96
CA SER A 66 -2.05 23.50 -4.40
C SER A 66 -3.05 24.65 -4.31
N GLU A 67 -3.90 24.85 -5.32
CA GLU A 67 -4.97 25.86 -5.24
C GLU A 67 -5.88 25.61 -4.05
N HIS A 68 -6.34 24.37 -3.87
CA HIS A 68 -7.20 24.00 -2.75
C HIS A 68 -6.50 24.12 -1.39
N THR A 69 -5.25 23.69 -1.27
CA THR A 69 -4.53 23.69 0.01
C THR A 69 -4.05 25.09 0.42
N ARG A 70 -3.77 25.98 -0.53
CA ARG A 70 -3.55 27.42 -0.24
C ARG A 70 -4.79 28.04 0.40
N GLU A 71 -5.97 27.74 -0.14
CA GLU A 71 -7.24 28.27 0.39
C GLU A 71 -7.56 27.66 1.76
N THR A 72 -7.40 26.35 1.93
CA THR A 72 -7.85 25.63 3.15
C THR A 72 -6.80 25.60 4.25
N LEU A 73 -5.51 25.38 3.91
CA LEU A 73 -4.44 25.12 4.86
C LEU A 73 -3.30 26.15 4.85
N GLY A 74 -3.27 27.06 3.86
CA GLY A 74 -2.20 28.05 3.71
C GLY A 74 -0.86 27.48 3.25
N VAL A 75 -0.86 26.35 2.52
CA VAL A 75 0.35 25.69 2.00
C VAL A 75 0.19 25.28 0.54
N ASP A 76 1.31 25.12 -0.15
CA ASP A 76 1.41 24.42 -1.43
C ASP A 76 1.66 22.95 -1.19
N VAL A 77 0.87 22.07 -1.81
CA VAL A 77 1.11 20.63 -1.75
C VAL A 77 1.52 20.11 -3.12
N GLU A 78 2.61 19.35 -3.15
CA GLU A 78 3.13 18.69 -4.35
C GLU A 78 3.13 17.17 -4.15
N LEU A 79 2.52 16.44 -5.09
CA LEU A 79 2.64 14.98 -5.16
C LEU A 79 3.88 14.63 -5.99
N MET A 80 4.84 13.98 -5.35
CA MET A 80 6.00 13.37 -5.98
C MET A 80 5.72 11.91 -6.25
N ILE A 81 5.40 11.57 -7.50
CA ILE A 81 5.07 10.20 -7.89
C ILE A 81 6.33 9.49 -8.40
N ILE A 82 6.66 8.37 -7.77
CA ILE A 82 7.80 7.52 -8.11
C ILE A 82 7.26 6.16 -8.60
N ASP A 83 7.90 5.58 -9.61
CA ASP A 83 7.58 4.23 -10.07
C ASP A 83 7.71 3.21 -8.93
N SER A 84 6.75 2.31 -8.79
CA SER A 84 6.70 1.35 -7.67
C SER A 84 7.95 0.47 -7.58
N ALA A 85 8.56 0.13 -8.71
CA ALA A 85 9.78 -0.69 -8.75
C ALA A 85 11.03 0.05 -8.25
N ALA A 86 11.06 1.39 -8.32
CA ALA A 86 12.16 2.22 -7.85
C ALA A 86 11.90 2.78 -6.44
N TYR A 87 10.64 2.88 -6.02
CA TYR A 87 10.23 3.60 -4.82
C TYR A 87 11.00 3.24 -3.55
N SER A 88 11.25 1.95 -3.31
CA SER A 88 11.97 1.50 -2.11
C SER A 88 13.39 2.06 -2.01
N GLU A 89 14.13 2.05 -3.11
CA GLU A 89 15.53 2.50 -3.13
C GLU A 89 15.60 4.04 -3.14
N ASP A 90 14.77 4.68 -3.96
CA ASP A 90 14.74 6.14 -4.08
C ASP A 90 14.32 6.79 -2.77
N MET A 91 13.28 6.27 -2.10
CA MET A 91 12.85 6.79 -0.80
C MET A 91 13.91 6.64 0.28
N LYS A 92 14.61 5.51 0.37
CA LYS A 92 15.71 5.34 1.33
C LYS A 92 16.83 6.35 1.09
N LEU A 93 17.15 6.61 -0.19
CA LEU A 93 18.16 7.59 -0.56
C LEU A 93 17.73 9.00 -0.17
N MET A 94 16.51 9.43 -0.52
CA MET A 94 15.97 10.76 -0.21
C MET A 94 15.91 11.01 1.30
N LEU A 95 15.33 10.06 2.07
CA LEU A 95 15.24 10.16 3.53
C LEU A 95 16.62 10.23 4.21
N SER A 96 17.62 9.52 3.67
CA SER A 96 18.98 9.53 4.23
C SER A 96 19.81 10.73 3.80
N SER A 97 19.53 11.33 2.63
CA SER A 97 20.25 12.50 2.11
C SER A 97 19.75 13.83 2.65
N GLY A 98 18.55 13.84 3.27
CA GLY A 98 17.89 15.07 3.71
C GLY A 98 17.25 15.85 2.55
N GLU A 99 16.95 15.19 1.43
CA GLU A 99 16.14 15.78 0.38
C GLU A 99 14.72 16.03 0.90
N GLN A 100 14.09 17.13 0.48
CA GLN A 100 12.78 17.50 0.99
C GLN A 100 11.72 16.49 0.57
N VAL A 101 11.21 15.76 1.53
CA VAL A 101 9.99 14.95 1.48
C VAL A 101 9.35 15.07 2.85
N ASP A 102 8.14 15.56 2.94
CA ASP A 102 7.48 15.83 4.22
C ASP A 102 6.59 14.67 4.66
N ILE A 103 5.84 14.09 3.72
CA ILE A 103 4.95 12.96 3.96
C ILE A 103 5.30 11.84 2.96
N PHE A 104 5.38 10.61 3.44
CA PHE A 104 5.72 9.47 2.59
C PHE A 104 5.03 8.19 3.02
N SER A 105 4.80 7.29 2.06
CA SER A 105 4.34 5.93 2.33
C SER A 105 5.52 5.03 2.66
N THR A 106 5.38 4.18 3.65
CA THR A 106 6.39 3.16 3.99
C THR A 106 6.30 1.89 3.15
N CYS A 107 5.42 1.86 2.14
CA CYS A 107 5.36 0.79 1.15
C CYS A 107 6.68 0.73 0.36
N GLY A 108 7.39 -0.37 0.46
CA GLY A 108 8.72 -0.55 -0.14
C GLY A 108 9.87 -0.34 0.83
N PRO A 109 10.11 0.86 1.41
CA PRO A 109 11.19 1.02 2.39
C PRO A 109 11.01 0.19 3.66
N GLY A 110 9.76 -0.12 4.04
CA GLY A 110 9.42 -0.87 5.23
C GLY A 110 9.22 0.02 6.46
N TYR A 111 8.07 -0.12 7.14
CA TYR A 111 7.72 0.73 8.28
C TYR A 111 8.73 0.63 9.42
N MET A 112 9.03 -0.60 9.88
CA MET A 112 10.00 -0.82 10.95
C MET A 112 11.41 -0.33 10.58
N THR A 113 11.79 -0.46 9.31
CA THR A 113 13.06 0.06 8.82
C THR A 113 13.11 1.59 8.93
N CYS A 114 12.03 2.27 8.53
CA CYS A 114 11.95 3.74 8.64
C CYS A 114 12.01 4.23 10.09
N VAL A 115 11.26 3.57 10.99
CA VAL A 115 11.27 3.89 12.43
C VAL A 115 12.66 3.67 13.04
N ASN A 116 13.27 2.51 12.79
CA ASN A 116 14.59 2.16 13.36
C ASN A 116 15.73 3.06 12.85
N ASN A 117 15.61 3.61 11.65
CA ASN A 117 16.58 4.56 11.09
C ASN A 117 16.28 6.02 11.48
N GLY A 118 15.20 6.29 12.24
CA GLY A 118 14.83 7.63 12.67
C GLY A 118 14.35 8.54 11.51
N TYR A 119 13.74 7.96 10.48
CA TYR A 119 13.18 8.73 9.35
C TYR A 119 11.77 9.26 9.63
N THR A 120 11.09 8.69 10.62
CA THR A 120 9.70 9.01 10.95
C THR A 120 9.60 9.86 12.20
N LEU A 121 8.76 10.88 12.15
CA LEU A 121 8.44 11.73 13.28
C LEU A 121 7.56 10.96 14.29
N ASP A 122 7.78 11.19 15.59
CA ASP A 122 6.83 10.83 16.63
C ASP A 122 5.59 11.74 16.50
N LEU A 123 4.47 11.16 16.09
CA LEU A 123 3.25 11.92 15.84
C LEU A 123 2.56 12.38 17.14
N GLU A 124 2.95 11.87 18.29
CA GLU A 124 2.36 12.24 19.59
C GLU A 124 3.23 13.23 20.38
N GLU A 125 4.46 13.52 19.89
CA GLU A 125 5.30 14.55 20.49
C GLU A 125 4.62 15.91 20.41
N ASP A 126 4.66 16.67 21.50
CA ASP A 126 4.04 17.99 21.63
C ASP A 126 2.53 18.04 21.26
N ASP A 127 1.81 16.94 21.51
CA ASP A 127 0.37 16.78 21.19
C ASP A 127 0.04 16.98 19.71
N LEU A 128 1.00 16.75 18.80
CA LEU A 128 0.86 17.01 17.36
C LEU A 128 -0.35 16.28 16.75
N PHE A 129 -0.43 14.96 16.94
CA PHE A 129 -1.53 14.16 16.43
C PHE A 129 -2.87 14.52 17.08
N GLN A 130 -2.87 14.74 18.40
CA GLN A 130 -4.06 15.08 19.17
C GLN A 130 -4.65 16.42 18.73
N THR A 131 -3.79 17.40 18.42
CA THR A 131 -4.22 18.76 18.09
C THR A 131 -4.57 18.93 16.60
N TYR A 132 -3.81 18.29 15.70
CA TYR A 132 -3.89 18.57 14.28
C TYR A 132 -4.34 17.38 13.41
N GLY A 133 -4.66 16.22 14.02
CA GLY A 133 -5.11 15.00 13.36
C GLY A 133 -6.56 14.61 13.69
N GLU A 134 -7.49 15.57 13.85
CA GLU A 134 -8.88 15.30 14.25
C GLU A 134 -9.62 14.42 13.22
N GLY A 135 -9.46 14.70 11.93
CA GLY A 135 -10.10 13.94 10.87
C GLY A 135 -9.64 12.49 10.84
N ILE A 136 -8.35 12.25 11.07
CA ILE A 136 -7.78 10.90 11.19
C ILE A 136 -8.38 10.19 12.40
N GLN A 137 -8.42 10.85 13.57
CA GLN A 137 -8.96 10.27 14.82
C GLN A 137 -10.45 9.92 14.70
N GLU A 138 -11.23 10.68 13.91
CA GLU A 138 -12.64 10.39 13.67
C GLU A 138 -12.86 9.22 12.70
N LYS A 139 -12.02 9.07 11.69
CA LYS A 139 -12.22 8.13 10.57
C LYS A 139 -11.44 6.83 10.70
N VAL A 140 -10.30 6.85 11.35
CA VAL A 140 -9.46 5.66 11.54
C VAL A 140 -9.80 4.99 12.88
N ARG A 141 -10.11 3.71 12.85
CA ARG A 141 -10.41 2.94 14.07
C ARG A 141 -9.19 2.94 15.01
N ALA A 142 -9.45 3.07 16.30
CA ALA A 142 -8.39 3.10 17.32
C ALA A 142 -7.49 1.85 17.27
N GLU A 143 -8.07 0.68 17.00
CA GLU A 143 -7.31 -0.58 16.88
C GLU A 143 -6.32 -0.58 15.70
N TYR A 144 -6.63 0.18 14.64
CA TYR A 144 -5.73 0.32 13.49
C TYR A 144 -4.59 1.30 13.77
N LEU A 145 -4.87 2.38 14.49
CA LEU A 145 -3.83 3.28 14.98
C LEU A 145 -2.92 2.55 15.97
N ASP A 146 -3.49 1.75 16.87
CA ASP A 146 -2.71 0.95 17.82
C ASP A 146 -1.82 -0.10 17.11
N ALA A 147 -2.27 -0.68 16.00
CA ALA A 147 -1.47 -1.59 15.18
C ALA A 147 -0.26 -0.90 14.51
N CYS A 148 -0.29 0.43 14.37
CA CYS A 148 0.83 1.21 13.83
C CYS A 148 1.80 1.71 14.92
N ARG A 149 1.57 1.40 16.21
CA ARG A 149 2.48 1.79 17.28
C ARG A 149 3.72 0.91 17.34
N VAL A 150 4.86 1.55 17.46
CA VAL A 150 6.15 0.88 17.66
C VAL A 150 6.70 1.28 19.03
N GLY A 151 6.84 0.31 19.93
CA GLY A 151 7.25 0.59 21.30
C GLY A 151 6.27 1.47 22.10
N GLY A 152 5.01 1.53 21.68
CA GLY A 152 3.96 2.37 22.28
C GLY A 152 3.80 3.75 21.64
N VAL A 153 4.67 4.14 20.70
CA VAL A 153 4.67 5.44 20.02
C VAL A 153 4.06 5.32 18.64
N LEU A 154 3.25 6.29 18.23
CA LEU A 154 2.63 6.36 16.91
C LEU A 154 3.56 7.10 15.93
N TYR A 155 4.15 6.38 14.98
CA TYR A 155 5.04 6.95 13.95
C TYR A 155 4.40 7.07 12.57
N GLY A 156 3.19 6.56 12.40
CA GLY A 156 2.50 6.63 11.11
C GLY A 156 1.04 6.27 11.21
N VAL A 157 0.28 6.65 10.21
CA VAL A 157 -1.17 6.47 10.13
C VAL A 157 -1.51 5.45 9.06
N PRO A 158 -2.30 4.38 9.36
CA PRO A 158 -2.64 3.37 8.37
C PRO A 158 -3.53 3.96 7.27
N PRO A 159 -3.36 3.58 6.00
CA PRO A 159 -4.25 4.01 4.93
C PRO A 159 -5.66 3.45 5.15
N ILE A 160 -6.71 4.20 4.80
CA ILE A 160 -8.07 3.66 4.76
C ILE A 160 -8.26 2.91 3.44
N LYS A 161 -8.57 1.63 3.52
CA LYS A 161 -8.86 0.76 2.36
C LYS A 161 -9.80 -0.38 2.73
N ASP A 162 -10.28 -1.11 1.73
CA ASP A 162 -11.13 -2.29 1.91
C ASP A 162 -10.28 -3.52 2.27
N TYR A 163 -9.96 -3.67 3.54
CA TYR A 163 -9.05 -4.73 4.01
C TYR A 163 -9.64 -6.15 3.87
N ALA A 164 -10.95 -6.30 4.05
CA ALA A 164 -11.58 -7.61 4.24
C ALA A 164 -11.94 -8.35 2.95
N ILE A 165 -11.66 -7.79 1.79
CA ILE A 165 -12.06 -8.34 0.47
C ILE A 165 -10.88 -8.55 -0.47
N GLN A 166 -9.67 -8.47 0.06
CA GLN A 166 -8.46 -8.68 -0.71
C GLN A 166 -8.09 -10.16 -0.69
N THR A 167 -7.91 -10.77 -1.86
CA THR A 167 -7.47 -12.15 -2.02
C THR A 167 -6.34 -12.22 -3.04
N SER A 168 -5.55 -13.30 -2.97
CA SER A 168 -4.47 -13.55 -3.92
C SER A 168 -5.02 -14.07 -5.24
N ALA A 169 -4.51 -13.54 -6.34
CA ALA A 169 -4.99 -13.87 -7.66
C ALA A 169 -3.85 -14.09 -8.67
N VAL A 170 -4.19 -14.88 -9.70
CA VAL A 170 -3.44 -14.96 -10.95
C VAL A 170 -4.29 -14.31 -12.04
N CYS A 171 -3.74 -13.32 -12.74
CA CYS A 171 -4.38 -12.67 -13.85
C CYS A 171 -3.79 -13.20 -15.17
N ILE A 172 -4.64 -13.71 -16.05
CA ILE A 172 -4.24 -14.33 -17.34
C ILE A 172 -4.92 -13.59 -18.48
N GLY A 173 -4.19 -13.31 -19.57
CA GLY A 173 -4.78 -12.70 -20.77
C GLY A 173 -5.86 -13.58 -21.38
N GLN A 174 -7.06 -13.00 -21.62
CA GLN A 174 -8.21 -13.68 -22.19
C GLN A 174 -7.86 -14.41 -23.50
N GLU A 175 -7.06 -13.77 -24.37
CA GLU A 175 -6.65 -14.35 -25.67
C GLU A 175 -5.91 -15.68 -25.54
N TYR A 176 -5.17 -15.88 -24.43
CA TYR A 176 -4.44 -17.13 -24.19
C TYR A 176 -5.38 -18.24 -23.69
N LEU A 177 -6.37 -17.87 -22.86
CA LEU A 177 -7.41 -18.81 -22.42
C LEU A 177 -8.29 -19.27 -23.60
N ASP A 178 -8.68 -18.34 -24.45
CA ASP A 178 -9.46 -18.63 -25.68
C ASP A 178 -8.69 -19.59 -26.59
N ALA A 179 -7.38 -19.40 -26.76
CA ALA A 179 -6.53 -20.22 -27.62
C ALA A 179 -6.45 -21.68 -27.17
N ILE A 180 -6.54 -21.95 -25.86
CA ILE A 180 -6.56 -23.32 -25.29
C ILE A 180 -7.98 -23.84 -25.08
N GLY A 181 -9.01 -23.05 -25.39
CA GLY A 181 -10.41 -23.43 -25.21
C GLY A 181 -10.85 -23.51 -23.75
N TYR A 182 -10.20 -22.76 -22.84
CA TYR A 182 -10.56 -22.73 -21.44
C TYR A 182 -11.87 -21.95 -21.23
N ASP A 183 -12.87 -22.62 -20.69
CA ASP A 183 -14.17 -22.01 -20.38
C ASP A 183 -14.14 -21.35 -18.99
N TYR A 184 -13.71 -20.09 -18.96
CA TYR A 184 -13.63 -19.30 -17.72
C TYR A 184 -15.00 -19.12 -17.05
N ASP A 185 -16.08 -19.04 -17.83
CA ASP A 185 -17.42 -18.78 -17.30
C ASP A 185 -18.03 -20.02 -16.63
N ALA A 186 -17.59 -21.22 -17.04
CA ALA A 186 -17.99 -22.47 -16.44
C ALA A 186 -17.26 -22.80 -15.12
N ALA A 187 -16.16 -22.10 -14.80
CA ALA A 187 -15.43 -22.30 -13.56
C ALA A 187 -16.27 -21.86 -12.34
N GLU A 188 -16.07 -22.54 -11.20
CA GLU A 188 -16.63 -22.09 -9.93
C GLU A 188 -16.21 -20.65 -9.63
N LYS A 189 -17.12 -19.84 -9.10
CA LYS A 189 -16.85 -18.43 -8.81
C LYS A 189 -16.80 -18.16 -7.31
N ASP A 190 -15.88 -17.28 -6.93
CA ASP A 190 -15.85 -16.68 -5.60
C ASP A 190 -16.97 -15.64 -5.41
N ASP A 191 -17.05 -15.04 -4.23
CA ASP A 191 -18.05 -14.01 -3.90
C ASP A 191 -17.87 -12.72 -4.73
N LEU A 192 -16.71 -12.50 -5.35
CA LEU A 192 -16.40 -11.39 -6.22
C LEU A 192 -16.70 -11.66 -7.71
N GLY A 193 -17.08 -12.90 -8.03
CA GLY A 193 -17.38 -13.36 -9.39
C GLY A 193 -16.13 -13.80 -10.18
N TYR A 194 -14.97 -13.97 -9.54
CA TYR A 194 -13.77 -14.50 -10.17
C TYR A 194 -13.75 -16.03 -10.13
N ALA A 195 -13.01 -16.64 -11.07
CA ALA A 195 -12.85 -18.09 -11.08
C ALA A 195 -12.02 -18.52 -9.88
N LYS A 196 -12.61 -19.35 -8.96
CA LYS A 196 -11.93 -19.91 -7.81
C LYS A 196 -11.27 -21.23 -8.21
N VAL A 197 -9.95 -21.29 -8.15
CA VAL A 197 -9.15 -22.44 -8.58
C VAL A 197 -7.99 -22.67 -7.62
N ASP A 198 -7.46 -23.88 -7.63
CA ASP A 198 -6.23 -24.22 -6.93
C ASP A 198 -4.98 -24.04 -7.82
N TRP A 199 -3.79 -24.16 -7.22
CA TRP A 199 -2.54 -24.07 -7.93
C TRP A 199 -2.32 -25.18 -8.95
N ASP A 200 -2.94 -26.35 -8.77
CA ASP A 200 -2.85 -27.46 -9.74
C ASP A 200 -3.57 -27.11 -11.03
N GLU A 201 -4.73 -26.44 -10.93
CA GLU A 201 -5.46 -25.97 -12.11
C GLU A 201 -4.69 -24.83 -12.81
N ILE A 202 -4.12 -23.88 -12.07
CA ILE A 202 -3.26 -22.84 -12.62
C ILE A 202 -2.08 -23.45 -13.38
N ASN A 203 -1.41 -24.43 -12.79
CA ASN A 203 -0.27 -25.12 -13.45
C ASN A 203 -0.68 -25.84 -14.72
N LYS A 204 -1.88 -26.44 -14.79
CA LYS A 204 -2.42 -27.04 -16.03
C LYS A 204 -2.67 -25.96 -17.10
N ILE A 205 -3.28 -24.85 -16.72
CA ILE A 205 -3.49 -23.72 -17.65
C ILE A 205 -2.13 -23.22 -18.15
N PHE A 206 -1.16 -23.02 -17.28
CA PHE A 206 0.19 -22.56 -17.65
C PHE A 206 0.88 -23.50 -18.63
N ALA A 207 0.78 -24.80 -18.42
CA ALA A 207 1.35 -25.78 -19.35
C ALA A 207 0.71 -25.67 -20.75
N GLN A 208 -0.61 -25.56 -20.82
CA GLN A 208 -1.32 -25.46 -22.10
C GLN A 208 -1.06 -24.14 -22.84
N ILE A 209 -1.06 -23.00 -22.14
CA ILE A 209 -0.75 -21.72 -22.79
C ILE A 209 0.71 -21.63 -23.21
N HIS A 210 1.63 -22.21 -22.45
CA HIS A 210 3.04 -22.27 -22.84
C HIS A 210 3.25 -23.16 -24.08
N GLU A 211 2.57 -24.29 -24.17
CA GLU A 211 2.60 -25.14 -25.36
C GLU A 211 2.07 -24.42 -26.61
N ALA A 212 0.98 -23.65 -26.43
CA ALA A 212 0.37 -22.87 -27.50
C ALA A 212 1.21 -21.63 -27.92
N PHE A 213 1.97 -21.06 -27.01
CA PHE A 213 2.78 -19.85 -27.20
C PHE A 213 4.22 -20.02 -26.67
N PRO A 214 5.02 -20.92 -27.25
CA PRO A 214 6.34 -21.28 -26.72
C PRO A 214 7.37 -20.14 -26.77
N ASP A 215 7.13 -19.10 -27.55
CA ASP A 215 7.99 -17.92 -27.66
C ASP A 215 7.71 -16.85 -26.61
N LYS A 216 6.71 -17.08 -25.73
CA LYS A 216 6.32 -16.17 -24.66
C LYS A 216 6.62 -16.77 -23.27
N TYR A 217 6.90 -15.89 -22.34
CA TYR A 217 6.91 -16.26 -20.91
C TYR A 217 5.48 -16.36 -20.37
N VAL A 218 5.25 -17.28 -19.45
CA VAL A 218 3.92 -17.43 -18.84
C VAL A 218 3.73 -16.33 -17.81
N MET A 219 4.62 -16.25 -16.82
CA MET A 219 4.43 -15.44 -15.63
C MET A 219 5.37 -14.22 -15.61
N ALA A 220 4.78 -13.03 -15.59
CA ALA A 220 5.47 -11.81 -15.24
C ALA A 220 5.55 -11.71 -13.71
N ILE A 221 6.75 -11.70 -13.17
CA ILE A 221 6.98 -11.47 -11.73
C ILE A 221 7.65 -10.12 -11.52
N GLN A 222 7.36 -9.52 -10.38
CA GLN A 222 8.00 -8.32 -9.87
C GLN A 222 8.45 -8.60 -8.43
N ASP A 223 9.72 -8.38 -8.12
CA ASP A 223 10.31 -8.65 -6.81
C ASP A 223 10.04 -10.07 -6.27
N ASN A 224 9.38 -10.21 -5.11
CA ASN A 224 9.12 -11.48 -4.43
C ASN A 224 7.67 -11.95 -4.55
N GLU A 225 6.96 -11.60 -5.61
CA GLU A 225 5.52 -11.91 -5.78
C GLU A 225 5.18 -13.42 -5.76
N LEU A 226 6.18 -14.30 -5.89
CA LEU A 226 5.98 -15.75 -5.79
C LEU A 226 5.53 -16.23 -4.39
N THR A 227 5.63 -15.36 -3.38
CA THR A 227 5.17 -15.65 -2.02
C THR A 227 3.68 -15.36 -1.79
N GLN A 228 2.99 -14.80 -2.75
CA GLN A 228 1.56 -14.51 -2.66
C GLN A 228 0.72 -15.81 -2.65
N GLY A 229 -0.49 -15.73 -2.11
CA GLY A 229 -1.41 -16.85 -2.05
C GLY A 229 -1.37 -17.61 -0.73
N SER A 230 -0.76 -17.06 0.31
CA SER A 230 -0.73 -17.64 1.65
C SER A 230 -1.47 -16.77 2.67
N THR A 231 -2.01 -17.41 3.72
CA THR A 231 -2.70 -16.77 4.84
C THR A 231 -1.77 -16.57 6.04
N VAL A 232 -0.51 -16.23 5.81
CA VAL A 232 0.45 -15.94 6.87
C VAL A 232 0.40 -14.48 7.30
N ASP A 233 0.65 -14.20 8.58
CA ASP A 233 0.81 -12.85 9.09
C ASP A 233 2.26 -12.62 9.53
N ASN A 234 2.96 -11.74 8.84
CA ASN A 234 4.36 -11.40 9.09
C ASN A 234 4.56 -10.30 10.14
N ILE A 235 3.52 -9.92 10.86
CA ILE A 235 3.54 -9.02 12.03
C ILE A 235 4.42 -7.77 11.79
N GLY A 236 4.09 -6.99 10.78
CA GLY A 236 4.77 -5.73 10.50
C GLY A 236 5.67 -5.72 9.25
N GLY A 237 5.73 -6.81 8.50
CA GLY A 237 6.27 -6.80 7.15
C GLY A 237 7.69 -7.31 6.94
N ASP A 238 8.46 -7.62 7.99
CA ASP A 238 9.88 -7.94 7.83
C ASP A 238 10.21 -9.44 7.71
N TYR A 239 9.23 -10.34 7.77
CA TYR A 239 9.36 -11.80 7.68
C TYR A 239 10.31 -12.48 8.70
N TYR A 240 10.83 -11.75 9.67
CA TYR A 240 11.71 -12.32 10.72
C TYR A 240 10.95 -13.15 11.76
N GLY A 241 9.66 -12.86 11.94
CA GLY A 241 8.76 -13.64 12.77
C GLY A 241 7.39 -13.62 12.15
N THR A 242 6.78 -14.79 11.96
CA THR A 242 5.55 -14.94 11.19
C THR A 242 4.58 -15.83 11.95
N LEU A 243 3.31 -15.45 11.96
CA LEU A 243 2.23 -16.38 12.32
C LEU A 243 1.88 -17.18 11.07
N LEU A 244 2.21 -18.46 11.07
CA LEU A 244 1.91 -19.35 9.94
C LEU A 244 0.44 -19.75 9.86
N ASP A 245 -0.25 -19.75 11.00
CA ASP A 245 -1.70 -19.99 11.11
C ASP A 245 -2.32 -18.94 12.05
N PRO A 246 -2.42 -17.67 11.59
CA PRO A 246 -2.87 -16.57 12.45
C PRO A 246 -4.31 -16.66 12.90
N VAL A 247 -5.14 -17.48 12.25
CA VAL A 247 -6.53 -17.71 12.63
C VAL A 247 -6.64 -18.59 13.87
N ASN A 248 -5.77 -19.57 14.03
CA ASN A 248 -5.86 -20.56 15.09
C ASN A 248 -4.71 -20.49 16.10
N SER A 249 -3.61 -19.78 15.80
CA SER A 249 -2.40 -19.78 16.60
C SER A 249 -1.72 -18.40 16.63
N LEU A 250 -1.26 -18.00 17.82
CA LEU A 250 -0.38 -16.83 18.01
C LEU A 250 1.09 -17.26 18.13
N LYS A 251 1.45 -18.47 17.69
CA LYS A 251 2.83 -18.94 17.70
C LYS A 251 3.61 -18.27 16.59
N ILE A 252 4.64 -17.53 16.99
CA ILE A 252 5.60 -16.92 16.05
C ILE A 252 6.60 -17.99 15.61
N GLU A 253 6.78 -18.13 14.29
CA GLU A 253 7.64 -19.12 13.67
C GLU A 253 8.54 -18.46 12.62
N ASN A 254 9.62 -19.15 12.26
CA ASN A 254 10.48 -18.76 11.16
C ASN A 254 9.87 -19.25 9.84
N VAL A 255 9.38 -18.36 9.01
CA VAL A 255 8.75 -18.71 7.73
C VAL A 255 9.69 -19.52 6.83
N TYR A 256 10.99 -19.23 6.84
CA TYR A 256 11.99 -19.88 6.01
C TYR A 256 12.24 -21.37 6.35
N GLU A 257 11.80 -21.81 7.53
CA GLU A 257 11.87 -23.21 7.98
C GLU A 257 10.52 -23.94 7.81
N SER A 258 9.52 -23.26 7.24
CA SER A 258 8.14 -23.79 7.11
C SER A 258 7.92 -24.56 5.81
N ASP A 259 6.93 -25.45 5.83
CA ASP A 259 6.46 -26.13 4.62
C ASP A 259 5.88 -25.14 3.60
N ILE A 260 5.25 -24.04 4.06
CA ILE A 260 4.72 -22.98 3.20
C ILE A 260 5.86 -22.36 2.35
N PHE A 261 6.98 -22.00 2.97
CA PHE A 261 8.10 -21.43 2.24
C PHE A 261 8.72 -22.45 1.26
N LYS A 262 8.77 -23.72 1.67
CA LYS A 262 9.22 -24.82 0.79
C LYS A 262 8.34 -24.92 -0.45
N GLU A 263 7.01 -24.89 -0.30
CA GLU A 263 6.07 -24.92 -1.43
C GLU A 263 6.29 -23.74 -2.37
N TRP A 264 6.55 -22.52 -1.85
CA TRP A 264 6.87 -21.36 -2.68
C TRP A 264 8.15 -21.59 -3.51
N CYS A 265 9.20 -22.12 -2.87
CA CYS A 265 10.46 -22.42 -3.54
C CYS A 265 10.28 -23.51 -4.62
N GLU A 266 9.53 -24.57 -4.34
CA GLU A 266 9.26 -25.65 -5.28
C GLU A 266 8.47 -25.12 -6.49
N ARG A 267 7.44 -24.32 -6.30
CA ARG A 267 6.68 -23.67 -7.38
C ARG A 267 7.56 -22.78 -8.24
N ALA A 268 8.38 -21.91 -7.63
CA ALA A 268 9.31 -21.06 -8.35
C ALA A 268 10.31 -21.87 -9.18
N TYR A 269 10.83 -22.93 -8.60
CA TYR A 269 11.75 -23.83 -9.28
C TYR A 269 11.10 -24.52 -10.48
N GLU A 270 9.92 -25.10 -10.31
CA GLU A 270 9.16 -25.77 -11.38
C GLU A 270 8.83 -24.80 -12.53
N TRP A 271 8.35 -23.59 -12.22
CA TRP A 271 8.05 -22.59 -13.24
C TRP A 271 9.31 -22.17 -14.00
N ASN A 272 10.44 -22.04 -13.32
CA ASN A 272 11.72 -21.75 -13.96
C ASN A 272 12.16 -22.90 -14.87
N GLN A 273 12.11 -24.16 -14.40
CA GLN A 273 12.50 -25.33 -15.19
C GLN A 273 11.61 -25.52 -16.43
N ASN A 274 10.33 -25.19 -16.31
CA ASN A 274 9.36 -25.27 -17.42
C ASN A 274 9.47 -24.09 -18.42
N GLY A 275 10.34 -23.11 -18.15
CA GLY A 275 10.51 -21.95 -19.05
C GLY A 275 9.39 -20.90 -18.91
N TYR A 276 8.60 -20.95 -17.84
CA TYR A 276 7.51 -20.00 -17.63
C TYR A 276 8.02 -18.63 -17.20
N LEU A 277 9.19 -18.57 -16.58
CA LEU A 277 9.84 -17.35 -16.12
C LEU A 277 10.94 -16.89 -17.09
N SER A 278 11.10 -15.57 -17.20
CA SER A 278 12.27 -15.01 -17.90
C SER A 278 13.55 -15.35 -17.17
N LYS A 279 14.65 -15.50 -17.93
CA LYS A 279 16.00 -15.69 -17.36
C LYS A 279 16.44 -14.48 -16.52
N ASP A 280 15.92 -13.30 -16.84
CA ASP A 280 16.24 -12.04 -16.18
C ASP A 280 15.20 -11.67 -15.09
N ALA A 281 14.30 -12.59 -14.74
CA ALA A 281 13.20 -12.34 -13.80
C ALA A 281 13.64 -11.71 -12.48
N MET A 282 14.82 -12.08 -11.95
CA MET A 282 15.35 -11.55 -10.68
C MET A 282 16.03 -10.17 -10.81
N THR A 283 16.35 -9.73 -12.02
CA THR A 283 17.08 -8.48 -12.26
C THR A 283 16.31 -7.45 -13.05
N ASP A 284 15.24 -7.87 -13.73
CA ASP A 284 14.36 -7.00 -14.50
C ASP A 284 13.37 -6.28 -13.55
N LYS A 285 13.59 -4.99 -13.32
CA LYS A 285 12.78 -4.12 -12.47
C LYS A 285 11.52 -3.56 -13.13
N THR A 286 11.20 -3.99 -14.35
CA THR A 286 9.95 -3.59 -15.02
C THR A 286 8.75 -4.15 -14.27
N GLY A 287 7.74 -3.32 -14.01
CA GLY A 287 6.50 -3.74 -13.35
C GLY A 287 5.76 -4.85 -14.10
N ALA A 288 5.09 -5.75 -13.38
CA ALA A 288 4.44 -6.93 -13.96
C ALA A 288 3.36 -6.58 -15.01
N SER A 289 2.55 -5.56 -14.76
CA SER A 289 1.54 -5.09 -15.72
C SER A 289 2.16 -4.56 -17.01
N ALA A 290 3.27 -3.83 -16.93
CA ALA A 290 4.01 -3.36 -18.08
C ALA A 290 4.63 -4.52 -18.89
N LYS A 291 5.14 -5.56 -18.21
CA LYS A 291 5.62 -6.81 -18.84
C LYS A 291 4.50 -7.49 -19.63
N VAL A 292 3.31 -7.64 -19.03
CA VAL A 292 2.14 -8.21 -19.72
C VAL A 292 1.70 -7.31 -20.89
N LYS A 293 1.68 -6.00 -20.69
CA LYS A 293 1.35 -5.01 -21.75
C LYS A 293 2.28 -5.10 -22.95
N SER A 294 3.55 -5.41 -22.75
CA SER A 294 4.51 -5.61 -23.84
C SER A 294 4.15 -6.77 -24.79
N GLY A 295 3.33 -7.71 -24.32
CA GLY A 295 2.97 -8.93 -25.04
C GLY A 295 3.97 -10.06 -24.95
N ALA A 296 5.07 -9.88 -24.19
CA ALA A 296 6.06 -10.93 -23.97
C ALA A 296 5.66 -11.91 -22.86
N TYR A 297 4.72 -11.52 -22.00
CA TYR A 297 4.23 -12.29 -20.87
C TYR A 297 2.71 -12.47 -20.95
N MET A 298 2.22 -13.61 -20.46
CA MET A 298 0.83 -14.04 -20.61
C MET A 298 0.00 -13.84 -19.34
N ALA A 299 0.64 -13.86 -18.18
CA ALA A 299 0.01 -13.80 -16.86
C ALA A 299 0.84 -13.00 -15.85
N MET A 300 0.20 -12.60 -14.76
CA MET A 300 0.85 -11.99 -13.59
C MET A 300 0.10 -12.34 -12.31
N MET A 301 0.78 -12.24 -11.16
CA MET A 301 0.13 -12.31 -9.85
C MET A 301 -0.41 -10.95 -9.45
N ALA A 302 -1.46 -10.95 -8.62
CA ALA A 302 -2.05 -9.74 -8.08
C ALA A 302 -2.83 -10.04 -6.78
N CYS A 303 -3.22 -8.98 -6.08
CA CYS A 303 -4.22 -9.03 -5.03
C CYS A 303 -5.52 -8.47 -5.60
N CYS A 304 -6.56 -9.29 -5.73
CA CYS A 304 -7.82 -8.86 -6.32
C CYS A 304 -8.81 -8.28 -5.30
N LYS A 305 -9.71 -7.46 -5.82
CA LYS A 305 -10.79 -6.79 -5.11
C LYS A 305 -11.98 -6.64 -6.07
N PRO A 306 -13.16 -6.20 -5.61
CA PRO A 306 -14.28 -5.93 -6.51
C PRO A 306 -13.89 -4.99 -7.66
N GLY A 307 -14.28 -5.35 -8.90
CA GLY A 307 -13.97 -4.56 -10.10
C GLY A 307 -12.53 -4.65 -10.61
N TYR A 308 -11.69 -5.51 -10.00
CA TYR A 308 -10.27 -5.61 -10.33
C TYR A 308 -10.02 -6.05 -11.78
N GLU A 309 -10.86 -6.90 -12.36
CA GLU A 309 -10.75 -7.33 -13.77
C GLU A 309 -10.75 -6.13 -14.74
N THR A 310 -11.59 -5.12 -14.47
CA THR A 310 -11.62 -3.89 -15.26
C THR A 310 -10.34 -3.07 -15.07
N GLN A 311 -9.87 -2.94 -13.84
CA GLN A 311 -8.64 -2.22 -13.53
C GLN A 311 -7.44 -2.85 -14.22
N ILE A 312 -7.22 -4.15 -14.04
CA ILE A 312 -6.04 -4.85 -14.59
C ILE A 312 -6.07 -4.93 -16.11
N THR A 313 -7.27 -5.02 -16.71
CA THR A 313 -7.46 -4.92 -18.17
C THR A 313 -6.96 -3.56 -18.69
N GLY A 314 -7.28 -2.48 -17.99
CA GLY A 314 -6.79 -1.13 -18.33
C GLY A 314 -5.27 -1.00 -18.19
N GLU A 315 -4.69 -1.48 -17.09
CA GLU A 315 -3.25 -1.43 -16.82
C GLU A 315 -2.45 -2.26 -17.84
N CYS A 316 -2.88 -3.48 -18.13
CA CYS A 316 -2.24 -4.37 -19.09
C CYS A 316 -2.55 -4.01 -20.55
N GLY A 317 -3.51 -3.12 -20.82
CA GLY A 317 -3.92 -2.73 -22.18
C GLY A 317 -4.46 -3.89 -23.01
N ARG A 318 -4.94 -4.96 -22.36
CA ARG A 318 -5.56 -6.15 -22.96
C ARG A 318 -6.55 -6.78 -22.00
N SER A 319 -7.54 -7.51 -22.52
CA SER A 319 -8.50 -8.22 -21.69
C SER A 319 -7.80 -9.25 -20.80
N MET A 320 -7.99 -9.12 -19.49
CA MET A 320 -7.44 -10.04 -18.50
C MET A 320 -8.58 -10.78 -17.81
N LYS A 321 -8.35 -12.01 -17.39
CA LYS A 321 -9.22 -12.78 -16.51
C LYS A 321 -8.54 -13.03 -15.18
N VAL A 322 -9.31 -12.92 -14.10
CA VAL A 322 -8.83 -13.03 -12.73
C VAL A 322 -9.19 -14.40 -12.17
N PHE A 323 -8.19 -15.12 -11.67
CA PHE A 323 -8.36 -16.40 -10.98
C PHE A 323 -8.01 -16.21 -9.51
N ASP A 324 -8.97 -16.43 -8.63
CA ASP A 324 -8.77 -16.47 -7.18
C ASP A 324 -8.07 -17.76 -6.80
N VAL A 325 -6.89 -17.66 -6.20
CA VAL A 325 -6.05 -18.81 -5.80
C VAL A 325 -5.79 -18.85 -4.30
N GLY A 326 -6.47 -18.02 -3.52
CA GLY A 326 -6.25 -17.88 -2.09
C GLY A 326 -7.54 -17.75 -1.29
N GLU A 327 -7.38 -17.65 0.01
CA GLU A 327 -8.46 -17.29 0.93
C GLU A 327 -8.46 -15.78 1.17
N SER A 328 -9.64 -15.17 1.29
CA SER A 328 -9.76 -13.78 1.71
C SER A 328 -9.31 -13.67 3.16
N PHE A 329 -8.23 -12.96 3.40
CA PHE A 329 -7.60 -12.85 4.71
C PHE A 329 -7.08 -11.45 4.96
N MET A 330 -7.35 -10.91 6.15
CA MET A 330 -6.78 -9.67 6.63
C MET A 330 -5.77 -9.96 7.73
N SER A 331 -4.49 -9.74 7.43
CA SER A 331 -3.42 -9.82 8.42
C SER A 331 -3.23 -8.50 9.16
N SER A 332 -2.51 -8.51 10.28
CA SER A 332 -2.10 -7.29 10.95
C SER A 332 -1.23 -6.41 10.04
N SER A 333 -0.39 -7.01 9.22
CA SER A 333 0.40 -6.32 8.20
C SER A 333 -0.45 -5.65 7.11
N SER A 334 -1.66 -6.09 6.85
CA SER A 334 -2.57 -5.36 5.95
C SER A 334 -2.89 -3.95 6.45
N VAL A 335 -2.83 -3.74 7.76
CA VAL A 335 -3.06 -2.45 8.42
C VAL A 335 -1.75 -1.68 8.59
N SER A 336 -0.69 -2.34 9.09
CA SER A 336 0.53 -1.68 9.59
C SER A 336 1.75 -1.79 8.66
N SER A 337 1.65 -2.45 7.50
CA SER A 337 2.82 -2.65 6.65
C SER A 337 3.28 -1.41 5.88
N PHE A 338 2.39 -0.46 5.61
CA PHE A 338 2.72 0.77 4.87
C PHE A 338 1.94 1.99 5.34
N PRO A 339 2.05 2.38 6.63
CA PRO A 339 1.49 3.61 7.10
C PRO A 339 2.04 4.83 6.33
N TRP A 340 1.26 5.89 6.32
CA TRP A 340 1.74 7.20 5.97
C TRP A 340 2.51 7.80 7.15
N CYS A 341 3.72 8.25 6.90
CA CYS A 341 4.59 8.84 7.91
C CYS A 341 4.95 10.28 7.55
N ILE A 342 5.15 11.09 8.58
CA ILE A 342 5.77 12.41 8.45
C ILE A 342 7.27 12.23 8.63
N ASN A 343 8.06 12.86 7.76
CA ASN A 343 9.52 12.80 7.85
C ASN A 343 10.00 13.54 9.09
N GLN A 344 10.92 12.93 9.84
CA GLN A 344 11.58 13.55 11.00
C GLN A 344 12.25 14.89 10.67
N ASN A 345 12.68 15.09 9.43
CA ASN A 345 13.37 16.30 8.96
C ASN A 345 12.44 17.30 8.26
N THR A 346 11.11 17.16 8.37
CA THR A 346 10.20 18.17 7.82
C THR A 346 10.40 19.52 8.51
N ASP A 347 10.35 20.61 7.74
CA ASP A 347 10.50 21.95 8.29
C ASP A 347 9.28 22.42 9.09
N ASP A 348 8.10 21.87 8.82
CA ASP A 348 6.84 22.19 9.52
C ASP A 348 6.01 20.95 9.80
N PRO A 349 6.21 20.30 10.96
CA PRO A 349 5.43 19.14 11.39
C PRO A 349 3.92 19.43 11.49
N VAL A 350 3.54 20.64 11.89
CA VAL A 350 2.13 21.03 12.03
C VAL A 350 1.45 21.12 10.66
N ALA A 351 2.10 21.76 9.68
CA ALA A 351 1.58 21.79 8.32
C ALA A 351 1.50 20.40 7.70
N ALA A 352 2.53 19.59 7.87
CA ALA A 352 2.54 18.20 7.38
C ALA A 352 1.42 17.36 8.01
N MET A 353 1.17 17.49 9.32
CA MET A 353 0.07 16.79 9.99
C MET A 353 -1.30 17.27 9.49
N GLN A 354 -1.51 18.58 9.32
CA GLN A 354 -2.77 19.09 8.81
C GLN A 354 -3.03 18.71 7.35
N VAL A 355 -1.98 18.62 6.54
CA VAL A 355 -2.09 18.09 5.17
C VAL A 355 -2.43 16.60 5.19
N LEU A 356 -1.77 15.81 6.06
CA LEU A 356 -2.08 14.39 6.20
C LEU A 356 -3.53 14.18 6.68
N ASP A 357 -3.98 14.96 7.67
CA ASP A 357 -5.35 14.91 8.20
C ASP A 357 -6.40 15.23 7.13
N ALA A 358 -6.12 16.20 6.27
CA ALA A 358 -7.02 16.60 5.19
C ALA A 358 -7.18 15.53 4.08
N LEU A 359 -6.28 14.56 3.99
CA LEU A 359 -6.36 13.44 3.07
C LEU A 359 -7.30 12.32 3.56
N TYR A 360 -7.65 12.33 4.85
CA TYR A 360 -8.57 11.40 5.48
C TYR A 360 -9.97 11.96 5.57
#